data_c05004132b4ecf9ae91ec990089a16fd
#
_entry.id   c05004132b4ecf9ae91ec990089a16fd
#
_cell.length_a   1.000
_cell.length_b   1.000
_cell.length_c   1.000
_cell.angle_alpha   90.00
_cell.angle_beta   90.00
_cell.angle_gamma   90.00
#
_symmetry.space_group_name_H-M   'P 1'
#
loop_
_entity.id
_entity.type
_entity.pdbx_description
1 polymer ?
#
loop_
_entity_poly.entity_id
_entity_poly.type
_entity_poly.pdbx_seq_one_letter_code
_entity_poly.pdbx_strand_id
1 'polypeptide(L)'
;MQDSVSSKPKLLVVEDDYENQKFLQIFLKRKFDLEICDSAETFYEKLDQSKFDIILMDISLRGKKDGLQLTRELRATEEYKNLPIVGLSAHAFQKDKDNAYSAGVDVFLTKPVQNDVLMDTLVKTLEEKSGIKA
;
A
#
# COMPACT_ATOMS: atom_id res chain seq x y z
N MET A 1 29.35 5.39 7.00
CA MET A 1 28.76 5.00 6.97
C MET A 1 27.98 4.55 6.79
N GLN A 2 27.77 4.82 6.60
CA GLN A 2 26.98 4.48 6.55
C GLN A 2 26.24 3.86 6.20
N ASP A 3 26.11 3.77 6.06
CA ASP A 3 25.45 3.37 5.92
C ASP A 3 24.89 2.66 5.61
N SER A 4 25.72 1.81 6.31
CA SER A 4 24.93 1.17 5.63
C SER A 4 23.51 1.19 5.78
N VAL A 5 23.12 1.82 5.50
CA VAL A 5 21.76 2.15 5.47
C VAL A 5 21.02 1.11 4.66
N SER A 6 19.89 0.68 5.11
CA SER A 6 19.04 -0.20 4.32
C SER A 6 18.74 0.49 2.99
N SER A 7 19.00 -0.21 1.92
CA SER A 7 18.66 0.27 0.60
C SER A 7 17.23 -0.10 0.21
N LYS A 8 16.50 -0.78 1.07
CA LYS A 8 15.13 -1.21 0.77
C LYS A 8 14.17 -0.04 0.78
N PRO A 9 13.28 0.05 -0.21
CA PRO A 9 12.24 1.06 -0.19
C PRO A 9 11.28 0.85 0.97
N LYS A 10 10.67 1.92 1.42
CA LYS A 10 9.76 1.88 2.58
C LYS A 10 8.33 1.69 2.12
N LEU A 11 7.69 0.64 2.62
CA LEU A 11 6.33 0.26 2.27
C LEU A 11 5.42 0.40 3.49
N LEU A 12 4.29 1.06 3.31
CA LEU A 12 3.26 1.10 4.34
C LEU A 12 2.13 0.16 3.93
N VAL A 13 1.84 -0.83 4.79
CA VAL A 13 0.77 -1.79 4.57
C VAL A 13 -0.42 -1.40 5.44
N VAL A 14 -1.57 -1.21 4.80
CA VAL A 14 -2.81 -0.89 5.51
C VAL A 14 -3.69 -2.14 5.46
N GLU A 15 -3.81 -2.82 6.59
CA GLU A 15 -4.49 -4.11 6.68
C GLU A 15 -5.01 -4.30 8.11
N ASP A 16 -6.30 -4.56 8.28
CA ASP A 16 -6.89 -4.69 9.61
C ASP A 16 -6.96 -6.12 10.12
N ASP A 17 -6.69 -7.13 9.28
CA ASP A 17 -6.69 -8.52 9.72
C ASP A 17 -5.31 -8.94 10.22
N TYR A 18 -5.26 -9.36 11.48
CA TYR A 18 -4.00 -9.69 12.15
C TYR A 18 -3.21 -10.81 11.47
N GLU A 19 -3.91 -11.86 11.03
CA GLU A 19 -3.25 -12.99 10.36
C GLU A 19 -2.64 -12.54 9.03
N ASN A 20 -3.36 -11.72 8.27
CA ASN A 20 -2.85 -11.18 7.02
C ASN A 20 -1.66 -10.26 7.27
N GLN A 21 -1.69 -9.46 8.33
CA GLN A 21 -0.57 -8.59 8.68
C GLN A 21 0.71 -9.39 8.88
N LYS A 22 0.62 -10.47 9.66
CA LYS A 22 1.78 -11.33 9.93
C LYS A 22 2.34 -11.94 8.66
N PHE A 23 1.46 -12.46 7.84
CA PHE A 23 1.86 -13.09 6.59
C PHE A 23 2.56 -12.12 5.66
N LEU A 24 1.96 -10.97 5.46
CA LEU A 24 2.51 -9.93 4.60
C LEU A 24 3.87 -9.44 5.11
N GLN A 25 3.98 -9.27 6.43
CA GLN A 25 5.22 -8.82 7.04
C GLN A 25 6.37 -9.77 6.76
N ILE A 26 6.14 -11.07 6.96
CA ILE A 26 7.16 -12.09 6.73
C ILE A 26 7.58 -12.12 5.26
N PHE A 27 6.61 -12.05 4.38
CA PHE A 27 6.86 -12.17 2.95
C PHE A 27 7.49 -10.91 2.34
N LEU A 28 6.91 -9.76 2.63
CA LEU A 28 7.32 -8.52 1.96
C LEU A 28 8.63 -7.94 2.48
N LYS A 29 9.05 -8.31 3.68
CA LYS A 29 10.30 -7.80 4.24
C LYS A 29 11.53 -8.19 3.43
N ARG A 30 11.37 -9.14 2.51
CA ARG A 30 12.47 -9.56 1.64
C ARG A 30 12.99 -8.39 0.79
N LYS A 31 12.07 -7.53 0.33
CA LYS A 31 12.42 -6.42 -0.57
C LYS A 31 12.07 -5.05 -0.03
N PHE A 32 11.29 -4.98 1.03
CA PHE A 32 10.81 -3.72 1.58
C PHE A 32 11.12 -3.59 3.05
N ASP A 33 11.39 -2.36 3.46
CA ASP A 33 11.37 -1.96 4.85
C ASP A 33 9.92 -1.53 5.13
N LEU A 34 9.17 -2.35 5.86
CA LEU A 34 7.73 -2.12 5.94
C LEU A 34 7.24 -1.82 7.35
N GLU A 35 6.18 -1.03 7.40
CA GLU A 35 5.40 -0.80 8.60
C GLU A 35 3.96 -1.13 8.28
N ILE A 36 3.21 -1.50 9.32
CA ILE A 36 1.81 -1.93 9.15
C ILE A 36 0.92 -1.05 10.03
N CYS A 37 -0.24 -0.69 9.49
CA CYS A 37 -1.27 -0.03 10.27
C CYS A 37 -2.60 -0.73 10.01
N ASP A 38 -3.53 -0.60 10.96
CA ASP A 38 -4.78 -1.35 10.95
C ASP A 38 -6.03 -0.47 10.86
N SER A 39 -5.86 0.84 10.83
CA SER A 39 -6.98 1.76 10.84
C SER A 39 -6.58 3.09 10.19
N ALA A 40 -7.58 3.94 9.94
CA ALA A 40 -7.32 5.27 9.41
C ALA A 40 -6.46 6.09 10.37
N GLU A 41 -6.72 5.97 11.67
CA GLU A 41 -5.97 6.71 12.68
C GLU A 41 -4.50 6.33 12.67
N THR A 42 -4.20 5.03 12.71
CA THR A 42 -2.81 4.56 12.70
C THR A 42 -2.14 4.85 11.35
N PHE A 43 -2.89 4.85 10.27
CA PHE A 43 -2.39 5.20 8.95
C PHE A 43 -1.84 6.63 8.95
N TYR A 44 -2.61 7.59 9.43
CA TYR A 44 -2.17 8.98 9.47
C TYR A 44 -1.02 9.20 10.44
N GLU A 45 -1.01 8.50 11.57
CA GLU A 45 0.11 8.55 12.50
C GLU A 45 1.41 8.11 11.82
N LYS A 46 1.35 7.02 11.05
CA LYS A 46 2.53 6.52 10.35
C LYS A 46 3.01 7.51 9.29
N LEU A 47 2.08 8.11 8.54
CA LEU A 47 2.44 9.10 7.53
C LEU A 47 3.14 10.31 8.16
N ASP A 48 2.72 10.71 9.34
CA ASP A 48 3.33 11.84 10.05
C ASP A 48 4.74 11.51 10.55
N GLN A 49 4.98 10.26 10.90
CA GLN A 49 6.24 9.83 11.51
C GLN A 49 7.33 9.50 10.49
N SER A 50 6.95 9.09 9.29
CA SER A 50 7.90 8.58 8.29
C SER A 50 7.45 8.89 6.89
N LYS A 51 8.41 8.87 5.96
CA LYS A 51 8.10 8.94 4.53
C LYS A 51 8.08 7.54 3.97
N PHE A 52 7.10 7.26 3.14
CA PHE A 52 6.95 5.96 2.49
C PHE A 52 7.10 6.12 0.99
N ASP A 53 7.60 5.07 0.35
CA ASP A 53 7.82 5.07 -1.09
C ASP A 53 6.63 4.48 -1.84
N ILE A 54 5.86 3.62 -1.17
CA ILE A 54 4.69 2.96 -1.77
C ILE A 54 3.75 2.50 -0.65
N ILE A 55 2.47 2.39 -0.98
CA ILE A 55 1.43 1.92 -0.05
C ILE A 55 0.75 0.69 -0.64
N LEU A 56 0.55 -0.32 0.20
CA LEU A 56 -0.33 -1.45 -0.09
C LEU A 56 -1.60 -1.22 0.72
N MET A 57 -2.70 -0.92 0.03
CA MET A 57 -3.94 -0.47 0.66
C MET A 57 -5.02 -1.54 0.56
N ASP A 58 -5.46 -2.06 1.71
CA ASP A 58 -6.65 -2.91 1.76
C ASP A 58 -7.87 -2.01 1.56
N ILE A 59 -8.53 -2.17 0.43
CA ILE A 59 -9.69 -1.36 0.09
C ILE A 59 -10.88 -1.68 0.99
N SER A 60 -10.91 -2.91 1.51
CA SER A 60 -11.99 -3.38 2.39
C SER A 60 -11.77 -3.06 3.86
N LEU A 61 -10.83 -2.16 4.17
CA LEU A 61 -10.52 -1.76 5.53
C LEU A 61 -11.77 -1.31 6.27
N ARG A 62 -11.96 -1.83 7.49
CA ARG A 62 -13.11 -1.50 8.31
C ARG A 62 -12.87 -0.25 9.15
N GLY A 63 -13.94 0.37 9.63
CA GLY A 63 -13.87 1.55 10.47
C GLY A 63 -14.55 2.74 9.84
N LYS A 64 -14.24 3.94 10.34
CA LYS A 64 -14.87 5.18 9.88
C LYS A 64 -14.52 5.52 8.43
N LYS A 65 -13.32 5.15 8.02
CA LYS A 65 -12.85 5.39 6.66
C LYS A 65 -12.31 4.09 6.10
N ASP A 66 -12.77 3.73 4.91
CA ASP A 66 -12.22 2.56 4.21
C ASP A 66 -11.02 2.98 3.37
N GLY A 67 -10.41 1.98 2.71
CA GLY A 67 -9.21 2.24 1.91
C GLY A 67 -9.46 3.17 0.73
N LEU A 68 -10.67 3.19 0.17
CA LEU A 68 -11.00 4.11 -0.92
C LEU A 68 -10.99 5.55 -0.43
N GLN A 69 -11.58 5.79 0.74
CA GLN A 69 -11.61 7.13 1.31
C GLN A 69 -10.19 7.62 1.63
N LEU A 70 -9.36 6.75 2.22
CA LEU A 70 -7.97 7.11 2.49
C LEU A 70 -7.21 7.44 1.21
N THR A 71 -7.45 6.66 0.16
CA THR A 71 -6.83 6.90 -1.14
C THR A 71 -7.23 8.26 -1.70
N ARG A 72 -8.53 8.58 -1.66
CA ARG A 72 -9.02 9.89 -2.13
C ARG A 72 -8.36 11.03 -1.37
N GLU A 73 -8.24 10.89 -0.07
CA GLU A 73 -7.62 11.92 0.78
C GLU A 73 -6.15 12.12 0.43
N LEU A 74 -5.43 11.03 0.18
CA LEU A 74 -4.04 11.12 -0.24
C LEU A 74 -3.91 11.85 -1.58
N ARG A 75 -4.76 11.52 -2.53
CA ARG A 75 -4.71 12.14 -3.86
C ARG A 75 -5.07 13.63 -3.82
N ALA A 76 -5.85 14.05 -2.83
CA ALA A 76 -6.20 15.45 -2.64
C ALA A 76 -5.12 16.24 -1.90
N THR A 77 -4.10 15.57 -1.38
CA THR A 77 -3.02 16.19 -0.62
C THR A 77 -1.79 16.35 -1.52
N GLU A 78 -1.27 17.56 -1.62
CA GLU A 78 -0.14 17.88 -2.50
C GLU A 78 1.06 16.96 -2.24
N GLU A 79 1.33 16.68 -0.98
CA GLU A 79 2.47 15.85 -0.59
C GLU A 79 2.36 14.41 -1.10
N TYR A 80 1.14 13.87 -1.20
CA TYR A 80 0.93 12.45 -1.49
C TYR A 80 0.21 12.17 -2.80
N LYS A 81 -0.06 13.19 -3.59
CA LYS A 81 -0.87 13.00 -4.80
C LYS A 81 -0.26 12.04 -5.81
N ASN A 82 1.06 11.84 -5.77
CA ASN A 82 1.77 10.95 -6.69
C ASN A 82 2.36 9.72 -6.01
N LEU A 83 2.05 9.50 -4.74
CA LEU A 83 2.57 8.35 -4.01
C LEU A 83 1.99 7.05 -4.60
N PRO A 84 2.83 6.07 -4.98
CA PRO A 84 2.32 4.83 -5.54
C PRO A 84 1.41 4.09 -4.55
N ILE A 85 0.26 3.65 -5.03
CA ILE A 85 -0.72 2.92 -4.21
C ILE A 85 -1.19 1.69 -4.96
N VAL A 86 -0.99 0.51 -4.37
CA VAL A 86 -1.54 -0.74 -4.86
C VAL A 86 -2.71 -1.12 -3.95
N GLY A 87 -3.89 -1.26 -4.53
CA GLY A 87 -5.10 -1.60 -3.78
C GLY A 87 -5.37 -3.10 -3.81
N LEU A 88 -5.78 -3.64 -2.65
CA LEU A 88 -6.23 -5.03 -2.54
C LEU A 88 -7.70 -5.03 -2.16
N SER A 89 -8.50 -5.87 -2.83
CA SER A 89 -9.93 -5.98 -2.53
C SER A 89 -10.36 -7.43 -2.49
N ALA A 90 -11.32 -7.74 -1.62
CA ALA A 90 -11.97 -9.04 -1.60
C ALA A 90 -13.01 -9.17 -2.72
N HIS A 91 -13.32 -8.07 -3.41
CA HIS A 91 -14.37 -8.02 -4.43
C HIS A 91 -13.80 -7.71 -5.79
N ALA A 92 -14.22 -8.50 -6.81
CA ALA A 92 -13.66 -8.45 -8.15
C ALA A 92 -14.61 -7.91 -9.21
N PHE A 93 -15.73 -7.32 -8.82
CA PHE A 93 -16.68 -6.77 -9.79
C PHE A 93 -16.10 -5.56 -10.49
N GLN A 94 -16.55 -5.33 -11.72
CA GLN A 94 -16.04 -4.20 -12.50
C GLN A 94 -16.22 -2.86 -11.78
N LYS A 95 -17.36 -2.68 -11.10
CA LYS A 95 -17.59 -1.44 -10.37
C LYS A 95 -16.60 -1.23 -9.23
N ASP A 96 -16.13 -2.32 -8.61
CA ASP A 96 -15.15 -2.22 -7.54
C ASP A 96 -13.82 -1.73 -8.08
N LYS A 97 -13.41 -2.25 -9.24
CA LYS A 97 -12.20 -1.78 -9.93
C LYS A 97 -12.34 -0.32 -10.34
N ASP A 98 -13.48 0.03 -10.93
CA ASP A 98 -13.72 1.41 -11.39
C ASP A 98 -13.67 2.37 -10.22
N ASN A 99 -14.28 2.02 -9.10
CA ASN A 99 -14.27 2.83 -7.88
C ASN A 99 -12.85 3.01 -7.34
N ALA A 100 -12.06 1.92 -7.35
CA ALA A 100 -10.67 1.98 -6.86
C ALA A 100 -9.82 2.91 -7.73
N TYR A 101 -9.90 2.75 -9.05
CA TYR A 101 -9.14 3.62 -9.95
C TYR A 101 -9.62 5.06 -9.89
N SER A 102 -10.93 5.27 -9.75
CA SER A 102 -11.46 6.62 -9.57
C SER A 102 -10.99 7.25 -8.27
N ALA A 103 -10.80 6.46 -7.22
CA ALA A 103 -10.27 6.96 -5.96
C ALA A 103 -8.78 7.30 -6.06
N GLY A 104 -8.06 6.69 -6.99
CA GLY A 104 -6.68 7.03 -7.26
C GLY A 104 -5.64 5.93 -7.05
N VAL A 105 -6.05 4.65 -6.93
CA VAL A 105 -5.05 3.57 -6.86
C VAL A 105 -4.36 3.45 -8.22
N ASP A 106 -3.10 3.05 -8.19
CA ASP A 106 -2.34 2.84 -9.42
C ASP A 106 -2.57 1.45 -9.98
N VAL A 107 -2.76 0.46 -9.10
CA VAL A 107 -3.04 -0.92 -9.50
C VAL A 107 -4.07 -1.50 -8.55
N PHE A 108 -4.97 -2.31 -9.09
CA PHE A 108 -6.01 -3.00 -8.33
C PHE A 108 -5.77 -4.50 -8.42
N LEU A 109 -5.66 -5.15 -7.26
CA LEU A 109 -5.52 -6.61 -7.17
C LEU A 109 -6.67 -7.17 -6.35
N THR A 110 -7.11 -8.39 -6.70
CA THR A 110 -8.20 -9.08 -6.00
C THR A 110 -7.65 -10.21 -5.13
N LYS A 111 -8.13 -10.29 -3.90
CA LYS A 111 -7.76 -11.39 -2.99
C LYS A 111 -8.51 -12.67 -3.37
N PRO A 112 -7.89 -13.84 -3.23
CA PRO A 112 -6.51 -14.03 -2.81
C PRO A 112 -5.54 -13.74 -3.96
N VAL A 113 -4.41 -13.13 -3.65
CA VAL A 113 -3.38 -12.85 -4.64
C VAL A 113 -2.15 -13.71 -4.33
N GLN A 114 -1.54 -14.27 -5.36
CA GLN A 114 -0.34 -15.08 -5.19
C GLN A 114 0.82 -14.20 -4.73
N ASN A 115 1.70 -14.76 -3.91
CA ASN A 115 2.80 -14.01 -3.30
C ASN A 115 3.71 -13.36 -4.34
N ASP A 116 4.07 -14.11 -5.38
CA ASP A 116 4.95 -13.60 -6.42
C ASP A 116 4.27 -12.50 -7.23
N VAL A 117 2.97 -12.63 -7.50
CA VAL A 117 2.21 -11.60 -8.21
C VAL A 117 2.16 -10.31 -7.37
N LEU A 118 1.92 -10.44 -6.08
CA LEU A 118 1.88 -9.27 -5.19
C LEU A 118 3.24 -8.58 -5.14
N MET A 119 4.30 -9.35 -4.95
CA MET A 119 5.67 -8.79 -4.89
C MET A 119 6.03 -8.11 -6.20
N ASP A 120 5.80 -8.78 -7.33
CA ASP A 120 6.10 -8.22 -8.64
C ASP A 120 5.32 -6.95 -8.91
N THR A 121 4.05 -6.92 -8.53
CA THR A 121 3.21 -5.74 -8.71
C THR A 121 3.74 -4.55 -7.92
N LEU A 122 4.11 -4.77 -6.66
CA LEU A 122 4.67 -3.71 -5.83
C LEU A 122 5.98 -3.18 -6.40
N VAL A 123 6.88 -4.09 -6.78
CA VAL A 123 8.18 -3.71 -7.33
C VAL A 123 8.01 -2.93 -8.63
N LYS A 124 7.18 -3.42 -9.53
CA LYS A 124 6.96 -2.75 -10.83
C LYS A 124 6.28 -1.40 -10.68
N THR A 125 5.27 -1.32 -9.81
CA THR A 125 4.56 -0.07 -9.61
C THR A 125 5.49 1.00 -9.05
N LEU A 126 6.32 0.63 -8.08
CA LEU A 126 7.30 1.53 -7.50
C LEU A 126 8.29 2.02 -8.55
N GLU A 127 8.82 1.11 -9.36
CA GLU A 127 9.80 1.46 -10.38
C GLU A 127 9.18 2.37 -11.44
N GLU A 128 7.99 2.03 -11.93
CA GLU A 128 7.33 2.80 -12.99
C GLU A 128 6.91 4.19 -12.52
N LYS A 129 6.46 4.31 -11.28
CA LYS A 129 5.95 5.59 -10.76
C LYS A 129 7.02 6.47 -10.17
N SER A 130 8.06 5.90 -9.59
CA SER A 130 9.07 6.65 -8.84
C SER A 130 10.49 6.43 -9.29
N GLY A 131 10.72 5.46 -10.16
CA GLY A 131 12.06 5.09 -10.58
C GLY A 131 12.87 4.39 -9.50
N ILE A 132 12.25 4.02 -8.39
CA ILE A 132 12.93 3.36 -7.26
C ILE A 132 12.92 1.86 -7.49
N LYS A 133 14.09 1.23 -7.34
CA LYS A 133 14.22 -0.22 -7.49
C LYS A 133 14.27 -0.89 -6.13
N ALA A 134 13.51 -1.96 -6.00
CA ALA A 134 13.47 -2.74 -4.77
C ALA A 134 14.37 -3.98 -4.86
#